data_fd10ef851658fa84d33d09391a692212
#
_entry.id   fd10ef851658fa84d33d09391a692212
#
_cell.length_a   1.000
_cell.length_b   1.000
_cell.length_c   1.000
_cell.angle_alpha   90.00
_cell.angle_beta   90.00
_cell.angle_gamma   90.00
#
_symmetry.space_group_name_H-M   'P 1'
#
loop_
_entity.id
_entity.type
_entity.pdbx_description
1 polymer ?
#
loop_
_entity_poly.entity_id
_entity_poly.type
_entity_poly.pdbx_seq_one_letter_code
_entity_poly.pdbx_strand_id
1 'polypeptide(L)'
;MEEKKLYPLKFCVLQDDYVWGTEEFLMADLGYRDSLVRSGWLAGNSIGELMDTYFDRIPGERAYDFYGRQFPLSVRRLKVRGRMPLRVSPGDEIAGQRYDLLGKEKLWYVLRAGKDARIAAGFRRDCDASEFYAACEDGSVENLLNLVAPYAGQSLLIPSGTPHAAFGDLEILEIGESSPLDFCLCGWGEEVSDEEFDPALSVVDALDFINYARFSTIHASGDRLAALPQFIVDKMSLPEAVRVRCGEDNPFTICCCVSGAFSVQTLDGAA
;
A
#
# COMPACT_ATOMS: atom_id res chain seq x y z
N MET A 1 -9.78 -38.75 5.26
CA MET A 1 -10.42 -37.47 4.94
C MET A 1 -9.71 -36.93 3.71
N GLU A 2 -10.46 -36.65 2.63
CA GLU A 2 -9.86 -35.97 1.49
C GLU A 2 -9.36 -34.60 1.95
N GLU A 3 -8.10 -34.27 1.67
CA GLU A 3 -7.53 -32.98 1.94
C GLU A 3 -8.22 -31.95 1.04
N LYS A 4 -8.90 -30.96 1.64
CA LYS A 4 -9.58 -29.91 0.88
C LYS A 4 -8.54 -29.09 0.13
N LYS A 5 -8.73 -28.93 -1.17
CA LYS A 5 -7.86 -28.11 -2.02
C LYS A 5 -8.05 -26.62 -1.73
N LEU A 6 -6.95 -25.87 -1.76
CA LEU A 6 -7.01 -24.42 -1.78
C LEU A 6 -7.64 -23.94 -3.11
N TYR A 7 -8.30 -22.81 -3.06
CA TYR A 7 -9.01 -22.18 -4.17
C TYR A 7 -8.67 -20.69 -4.20
N PRO A 8 -8.97 -19.95 -5.29
CA PRO A 8 -8.76 -18.51 -5.34
C PRO A 8 -9.55 -17.80 -4.25
N LEU A 9 -8.85 -17.13 -3.34
CA LEU A 9 -9.45 -16.46 -2.20
C LEU A 9 -10.04 -15.11 -2.61
N LYS A 10 -11.21 -14.78 -2.07
CA LYS A 10 -11.82 -13.45 -2.12
C LYS A 10 -11.94 -12.92 -0.70
N PHE A 11 -11.63 -11.65 -0.50
CA PHE A 11 -11.66 -11.04 0.82
C PHE A 11 -12.85 -10.09 0.97
N CYS A 12 -13.29 -9.92 2.22
CA CYS A 12 -14.20 -8.86 2.62
C CYS A 12 -13.43 -7.55 2.63
N VAL A 13 -14.06 -6.49 2.14
CA VAL A 13 -13.49 -5.14 2.24
C VAL A 13 -13.73 -4.65 3.67
N LEU A 14 -12.66 -4.22 4.34
CA LEU A 14 -12.73 -3.47 5.58
C LEU A 14 -12.61 -1.99 5.25
N GLN A 15 -13.19 -1.11 6.07
CA GLN A 15 -13.22 0.31 5.81
C GLN A 15 -13.01 1.10 7.08
N ASP A 16 -12.18 2.13 6.99
CA ASP A 16 -12.00 3.16 8.01
C ASP A 16 -12.33 4.53 7.41
N ASP A 17 -13.07 5.33 8.15
CA ASP A 17 -13.49 6.67 7.75
C ASP A 17 -12.71 7.72 8.54
N TYR A 18 -12.17 8.71 7.84
CA TYR A 18 -11.35 9.79 8.35
C TYR A 18 -11.90 11.15 7.92
N VAL A 19 -11.48 12.22 8.56
CA VAL A 19 -11.86 13.60 8.18
C VAL A 19 -11.51 13.89 6.72
N TRP A 20 -10.36 13.40 6.26
CA TRP A 20 -9.87 13.59 4.89
C TRP A 20 -10.49 12.66 3.85
N GLY A 21 -11.16 11.57 4.25
CA GLY A 21 -11.71 10.58 3.32
C GLY A 21 -11.88 9.20 3.91
N THR A 22 -11.61 8.17 3.12
CA THR A 22 -11.85 6.77 3.50
C THR A 22 -10.71 5.89 3.01
N GLU A 23 -10.27 4.95 3.87
CA GLU A 23 -9.40 3.84 3.49
C GLU A 23 -10.22 2.56 3.41
N GLU A 24 -10.21 1.91 2.25
CA GLU A 24 -10.81 0.58 2.06
C GLU A 24 -9.68 -0.45 1.91
N PHE A 25 -9.59 -1.38 2.85
CA PHE A 25 -8.64 -2.49 2.80
C PHE A 25 -9.26 -3.62 1.97
N LEU A 26 -8.80 -3.74 0.72
CA LEU A 26 -9.26 -4.78 -0.22
C LEU A 26 -8.60 -6.12 0.11
N MET A 27 -7.36 -6.07 0.61
CA MET A 27 -6.61 -7.17 1.18
C MET A 27 -5.51 -6.61 2.08
N ALA A 28 -5.45 -7.06 3.32
CA ALA A 28 -4.47 -6.59 4.29
C ALA A 28 -4.19 -7.66 5.35
N ASP A 29 -2.94 -7.69 5.82
CA ASP A 29 -2.44 -8.43 6.97
C ASP A 29 -1.51 -7.48 7.73
N LEU A 30 -2.11 -6.60 8.54
CA LEU A 30 -1.40 -5.50 9.21
C LEU A 30 -1.39 -5.64 10.73
N GLY A 31 -1.99 -6.72 11.26
CA GLY A 31 -2.14 -6.97 12.69
C GLY A 31 -3.29 -6.18 13.33
N TYR A 32 -3.53 -4.95 12.90
CA TYR A 32 -4.69 -4.15 13.34
C TYR A 32 -5.85 -4.17 12.33
N ARG A 33 -5.60 -4.57 11.10
CA ARG A 33 -6.59 -4.76 10.01
C ARG A 33 -6.20 -5.99 9.20
N ASP A 34 -6.90 -7.10 9.46
CA ASP A 34 -6.67 -8.37 8.79
C ASP A 34 -7.91 -8.76 7.99
N SER A 35 -7.73 -8.93 6.69
CA SER A 35 -8.82 -9.26 5.78
C SER A 35 -9.36 -10.65 6.02
N LEU A 36 -10.70 -10.77 6.07
CA LEU A 36 -11.41 -12.04 6.20
C LEU A 36 -11.75 -12.64 4.83
N VAL A 37 -11.57 -13.92 4.69
CA VAL A 37 -12.02 -14.66 3.50
C VAL A 37 -13.53 -14.57 3.38
N ARG A 38 -14.01 -14.14 2.20
CA ARG A 38 -15.43 -13.85 1.97
C ARG A 38 -16.28 -15.10 1.71
N SER A 39 -15.73 -16.12 1.06
CA SER A 39 -16.51 -17.25 0.56
C SER A 39 -15.70 -18.53 0.50
N GLY A 40 -16.39 -19.67 0.31
CA GLY A 40 -15.79 -20.98 0.27
C GLY A 40 -15.64 -21.60 1.67
N TRP A 41 -14.92 -22.72 1.76
CA TRP A 41 -14.79 -23.45 3.02
C TRP A 41 -13.84 -22.79 4.03
N LEU A 42 -13.08 -21.76 3.61
CA LEU A 42 -12.24 -20.93 4.46
C LEU A 42 -12.93 -19.62 4.87
N ALA A 43 -14.18 -19.40 4.48
CA ALA A 43 -14.89 -18.16 4.78
C ALA A 43 -14.90 -17.86 6.28
N GLY A 44 -14.62 -16.59 6.64
CA GLY A 44 -14.56 -16.11 8.03
C GLY A 44 -13.19 -16.21 8.69
N ASN A 45 -12.22 -16.95 8.11
CA ASN A 45 -10.85 -16.92 8.62
C ASN A 45 -10.14 -15.66 8.13
N SER A 46 -9.29 -15.08 8.96
CA SER A 46 -8.41 -13.99 8.55
C SER A 46 -7.24 -14.51 7.70
N ILE A 47 -6.61 -13.62 6.95
CA ILE A 47 -5.41 -13.99 6.19
C ILE A 47 -4.27 -14.41 7.14
N GLY A 48 -4.12 -13.77 8.30
CA GLY A 48 -3.17 -14.16 9.33
C GLY A 48 -3.43 -15.57 9.87
N GLU A 49 -4.69 -15.94 10.14
CA GLU A 49 -5.06 -17.32 10.54
C GLU A 49 -4.73 -18.34 9.45
N LEU A 50 -4.87 -17.95 8.18
CA LEU A 50 -4.47 -18.82 7.06
C LEU A 50 -2.94 -18.98 6.99
N MET A 51 -2.18 -17.91 7.22
CA MET A 51 -0.73 -17.97 7.29
C MET A 51 -0.26 -18.87 8.44
N ASP A 52 -0.89 -18.78 9.59
CA ASP A 52 -0.61 -19.63 10.76
C ASP A 52 -0.97 -21.11 10.56
N THR A 53 -1.99 -21.38 9.73
CA THR A 53 -2.50 -22.74 9.53
C THR A 53 -1.85 -23.46 8.35
N TYR A 54 -1.61 -22.74 7.26
CA TYR A 54 -1.18 -23.32 5.97
C TYR A 54 0.24 -22.92 5.59
N PHE A 55 0.87 -22.03 6.35
CA PHE A 55 2.27 -21.63 6.20
C PHE A 55 2.61 -21.21 4.76
N ASP A 56 3.65 -21.79 4.19
CA ASP A 56 4.15 -21.59 2.83
C ASP A 56 3.13 -21.92 1.72
N ARG A 57 2.10 -22.69 2.03
CA ARG A 57 1.04 -23.02 1.04
C ARG A 57 0.19 -21.81 0.62
N ILE A 58 0.22 -20.69 1.37
CA ILE A 58 -0.51 -19.46 1.04
C ILE A 58 0.37 -18.52 0.19
N PRO A 59 1.52 -18.05 0.67
CA PRO A 59 2.35 -17.10 -0.08
C PRO A 59 3.39 -17.76 -0.99
N GLY A 60 3.58 -19.10 -0.88
CA GLY A 60 4.68 -19.86 -1.46
C GLY A 60 5.94 -19.87 -0.59
N GLU A 61 6.75 -20.92 -0.73
CA GLU A 61 7.91 -21.20 0.13
C GLU A 61 8.87 -20.00 0.23
N ARG A 62 9.29 -19.45 -0.89
CA ARG A 62 10.25 -18.33 -0.93
C ARG A 62 9.73 -17.07 -0.24
N ALA A 63 8.44 -16.73 -0.41
CA ALA A 63 7.83 -15.59 0.25
C ALA A 63 7.67 -15.87 1.75
N TYR A 64 7.29 -17.08 2.13
CA TYR A 64 7.17 -17.47 3.52
C TYR A 64 8.52 -17.47 4.26
N ASP A 65 9.60 -17.92 3.63
CA ASP A 65 10.95 -17.91 4.20
C ASP A 65 11.44 -16.49 4.51
N PHE A 66 11.03 -15.50 3.70
CA PHE A 66 11.43 -14.11 3.89
C PHE A 66 10.50 -13.34 4.84
N TYR A 67 9.19 -13.44 4.64
CA TYR A 67 8.17 -12.65 5.36
C TYR A 67 7.62 -13.37 6.60
N GLY A 68 7.91 -14.64 6.77
CA GLY A 68 7.43 -15.45 7.89
C GLY A 68 5.91 -15.60 7.87
N ARG A 69 5.27 -15.30 9.01
CA ARG A 69 3.82 -15.49 9.17
C ARG A 69 2.97 -14.32 8.68
N GLN A 70 3.58 -13.21 8.31
CA GLN A 70 2.88 -12.07 7.75
C GLN A 70 2.70 -12.23 6.24
N PHE A 71 1.50 -12.00 5.72
CA PHE A 71 1.30 -11.99 4.28
C PHE A 71 2.02 -10.77 3.66
N PRO A 72 2.81 -10.95 2.57
CA PRO A 72 3.77 -9.94 2.13
C PRO A 72 3.19 -8.60 1.68
N LEU A 73 2.00 -8.60 1.08
CA LEU A 73 1.46 -7.43 0.39
C LEU A 73 0.08 -7.04 0.91
N SER A 74 -0.20 -5.76 0.85
CA SER A 74 -1.52 -5.18 1.08
C SER A 74 -2.01 -4.41 -0.14
N VAL A 75 -3.32 -4.37 -0.33
CA VAL A 75 -4.00 -3.59 -1.36
C VAL A 75 -5.07 -2.75 -0.69
N ARG A 76 -4.94 -1.43 -0.78
CA ARG A 76 -5.88 -0.46 -0.23
C ARG A 76 -6.45 0.43 -1.32
N ARG A 77 -7.67 0.91 -1.13
CA ARG A 77 -8.26 1.97 -1.94
C ARG A 77 -8.47 3.20 -1.09
N LEU A 78 -7.76 4.27 -1.41
CA LEU A 78 -7.85 5.55 -0.74
C LEU A 78 -8.84 6.43 -1.51
N LYS A 79 -9.87 6.89 -0.84
CA LYS A 79 -10.86 7.84 -1.36
C LYS A 79 -10.68 9.18 -0.64
N VAL A 80 -9.87 10.04 -1.21
CA VAL A 80 -9.51 11.33 -0.62
C VAL A 80 -10.53 12.38 -1.04
N ARG A 81 -11.01 13.17 -0.10
CA ARG A 81 -11.93 14.29 -0.32
C ARG A 81 -11.43 15.60 0.31
N GLY A 82 -10.56 15.48 1.29
CA GLY A 82 -9.92 16.57 2.00
C GLY A 82 -8.41 16.57 1.79
N ARG A 83 -7.68 16.70 2.87
CA ARG A 83 -6.21 16.71 2.91
C ARG A 83 -5.75 15.51 3.74
N MET A 84 -5.32 14.45 3.07
CA MET A 84 -4.71 13.30 3.72
C MET A 84 -3.45 13.76 4.48
N PRO A 85 -3.23 13.33 5.73
CA PRO A 85 -2.01 13.66 6.46
C PRO A 85 -0.75 13.33 5.66
N LEU A 86 0.30 14.14 5.84
CA LEU A 86 1.61 13.86 5.28
C LEU A 86 2.21 12.66 6.03
N ARG A 87 2.50 11.60 5.31
CA ARG A 87 3.01 10.34 5.88
C ARG A 87 4.36 9.97 5.27
N VAL A 88 5.11 9.14 5.98
CA VAL A 88 6.32 8.47 5.47
C VAL A 88 6.42 7.07 6.06
N SER A 89 6.92 6.12 5.29
CA SER A 89 7.21 4.77 5.76
C SER A 89 8.72 4.53 5.72
N PRO A 90 9.31 3.84 6.71
CA PRO A 90 10.74 3.48 6.71
C PRO A 90 11.03 2.35 5.71
N GLY A 91 12.30 2.20 5.35
CA GLY A 91 12.79 0.99 4.69
C GLY A 91 13.07 -0.14 5.69
N ASP A 92 13.35 -1.35 5.16
CA ASP A 92 13.54 -2.58 5.95
C ASP A 92 14.59 -2.46 7.05
N GLU A 93 15.71 -1.76 6.78
CA GLU A 93 16.78 -1.61 7.75
C GLU A 93 16.31 -0.91 9.03
N ILE A 94 15.66 0.24 8.90
CA ILE A 94 15.16 1.02 10.04
C ILE A 94 13.97 0.30 10.69
N ALA A 95 13.06 -0.23 9.89
CA ALA A 95 11.90 -0.97 10.39
C ALA A 95 12.32 -2.18 11.22
N GLY A 96 13.29 -2.98 10.74
CA GLY A 96 13.82 -4.14 11.45
C GLY A 96 14.59 -3.76 12.70
N GLN A 97 15.46 -2.74 12.64
CA GLN A 97 16.26 -2.35 13.79
C GLN A 97 15.47 -1.75 14.96
N ARG A 98 14.41 -0.97 14.67
CA ARG A 98 13.70 -0.21 15.70
C ARG A 98 12.38 -0.82 16.14
N TYR A 99 11.69 -1.50 15.23
CA TYR A 99 10.31 -1.93 15.43
C TYR A 99 10.13 -3.44 15.31
N ASP A 100 11.18 -4.18 14.91
CA ASP A 100 11.11 -5.63 14.59
C ASP A 100 10.03 -5.93 13.52
N LEU A 101 9.94 -5.05 12.52
CA LEU A 101 8.97 -5.08 11.42
C LEU A 101 9.70 -4.91 10.08
N LEU A 102 8.97 -5.15 9.00
CA LEU A 102 9.42 -4.84 7.65
C LEU A 102 9.11 -3.38 7.28
N GLY A 103 9.88 -2.83 6.35
CA GLY A 103 9.64 -1.55 5.74
C GLY A 103 8.44 -1.54 4.81
N LYS A 104 8.28 -0.47 4.04
CA LYS A 104 7.17 -0.38 3.09
C LYS A 104 7.55 0.38 1.83
N GLU A 105 7.68 -0.36 0.75
CA GLU A 105 7.63 0.18 -0.60
C GLU A 105 6.18 0.18 -1.09
N LYS A 106 5.75 1.22 -1.80
CA LYS A 106 4.38 1.31 -2.29
C LYS A 106 4.25 1.91 -3.69
N LEU A 107 3.22 1.47 -4.40
CA LEU A 107 2.77 2.02 -5.66
C LEU A 107 1.38 2.61 -5.49
N TRP A 108 1.18 3.84 -5.93
CA TRP A 108 -0.13 4.45 -6.10
C TRP A 108 -0.56 4.40 -7.57
N TYR A 109 -1.72 3.82 -7.82
CA TYR A 109 -2.37 3.86 -9.12
C TYR A 109 -3.64 4.72 -9.03
N VAL A 110 -3.70 5.79 -9.80
CA VAL A 110 -4.80 6.75 -9.76
C VAL A 110 -6.00 6.19 -10.51
N LEU A 111 -7.08 5.90 -9.80
CA LEU A 111 -8.36 5.45 -10.37
C LEU A 111 -9.18 6.61 -10.89
N ARG A 112 -9.21 7.72 -10.13
CA ARG A 112 -9.95 8.94 -10.46
C ARG A 112 -9.25 10.16 -9.84
N ALA A 113 -9.23 11.27 -10.59
CA ALA A 113 -8.70 12.53 -10.10
C ALA A 113 -9.66 13.69 -10.46
N GLY A 114 -10.04 14.45 -9.46
CA GLY A 114 -10.75 15.73 -9.63
C GLY A 114 -9.81 16.82 -10.16
N LYS A 115 -10.37 17.90 -10.64
CA LYS A 115 -9.62 18.99 -11.30
C LYS A 115 -8.55 19.63 -10.38
N ASP A 116 -8.87 19.74 -9.10
CA ASP A 116 -8.00 20.40 -8.11
C ASP A 116 -7.21 19.40 -7.26
N ALA A 117 -7.29 18.11 -7.60
CA ALA A 117 -6.55 17.07 -6.90
C ALA A 117 -5.05 17.26 -7.06
N ARG A 118 -4.28 16.94 -5.99
CA ARG A 118 -2.82 16.96 -5.97
C ARG A 118 -2.31 15.74 -5.21
N ILE A 119 -1.15 15.27 -5.62
CA ILE A 119 -0.34 14.30 -4.87
C ILE A 119 0.94 15.00 -4.47
N ALA A 120 1.28 14.97 -3.18
CA ALA A 120 2.61 15.26 -2.69
C ALA A 120 3.42 13.97 -2.70
N ALA A 121 4.61 14.01 -3.30
CA ALA A 121 5.55 12.90 -3.28
C ALA A 121 6.98 13.43 -3.24
N GLY A 122 7.63 13.29 -2.08
CA GLY A 122 8.96 13.80 -1.79
C GLY A 122 9.08 15.32 -1.91
N PHE A 123 10.30 15.80 -2.07
CA PHE A 123 10.62 17.22 -2.06
C PHE A 123 10.83 17.78 -3.48
N ARG A 124 10.48 19.07 -3.68
CA ARG A 124 10.68 19.76 -4.96
C ARG A 124 12.13 20.22 -5.19
N ARG A 125 12.92 20.26 -4.14
CA ARG A 125 14.36 20.55 -4.11
C ARG A 125 15.00 19.80 -2.95
N ASP A 126 16.31 19.72 -2.93
CA ASP A 126 17.02 19.23 -1.76
C ASP A 126 16.74 20.14 -0.55
N CYS A 127 16.56 19.55 0.60
CA CYS A 127 16.43 20.18 1.91
C CYS A 127 17.16 19.34 2.97
N ASP A 128 17.06 19.71 4.23
CA ASP A 128 17.60 18.93 5.33
C ASP A 128 16.56 18.72 6.44
N ALA A 129 16.90 17.88 7.41
CA ALA A 129 16.01 17.52 8.52
C ALA A 129 15.59 18.74 9.35
N SER A 130 16.50 19.72 9.55
CA SER A 130 16.22 20.90 10.33
C SER A 130 15.23 21.83 9.62
N GLU A 131 15.42 22.05 8.32
CA GLU A 131 14.50 22.83 7.48
C GLU A 131 13.13 22.18 7.42
N PHE A 132 13.09 20.86 7.21
CA PHE A 132 11.84 20.10 7.15
C PHE A 132 11.08 20.16 8.49
N TYR A 133 11.78 19.90 9.61
CA TYR A 133 11.16 19.95 10.93
C TYR A 133 10.59 21.33 11.25
N ALA A 134 11.35 22.39 11.00
CA ALA A 134 10.89 23.76 11.19
C ALA A 134 9.64 24.08 10.34
N ALA A 135 9.59 23.59 9.10
CA ALA A 135 8.45 23.75 8.22
C ALA A 135 7.21 22.96 8.66
N CYS A 136 7.38 21.81 9.31
CA CYS A 136 6.27 21.09 9.94
C CYS A 136 5.71 21.87 11.13
N GLU A 137 6.58 22.45 11.97
CA GLU A 137 6.19 23.21 13.16
C GLU A 137 5.46 24.53 12.80
N ASP A 138 5.91 25.24 11.77
CA ASP A 138 5.30 26.51 11.35
C ASP A 138 4.17 26.35 10.32
N GLY A 139 3.89 25.12 9.87
CA GLY A 139 2.83 24.79 8.91
C GLY A 139 3.18 25.12 7.45
N SER A 140 4.43 25.42 7.12
CA SER A 140 4.88 25.77 5.78
C SER A 140 5.40 24.60 4.95
N VAL A 141 5.31 23.37 5.46
CA VAL A 141 5.89 22.15 4.87
C VAL A 141 5.46 21.91 3.43
N GLU A 142 4.23 22.31 3.05
CA GLU A 142 3.75 22.19 1.66
C GLU A 142 4.65 22.95 0.67
N ASN A 143 5.33 24.01 1.10
CA ASN A 143 6.28 24.74 0.25
C ASN A 143 7.55 23.96 -0.09
N LEU A 144 7.87 22.91 0.64
CA LEU A 144 9.00 22.03 0.37
C LEU A 144 8.60 20.85 -0.53
N LEU A 145 7.32 20.47 -0.56
CA LEU A 145 6.87 19.26 -1.23
C LEU A 145 6.83 19.39 -2.75
N ASN A 146 7.10 18.29 -3.41
CA ASN A 146 6.87 18.10 -4.84
C ASN A 146 5.39 17.74 -5.07
N LEU A 147 4.63 18.69 -5.60
CA LEU A 147 3.19 18.56 -5.87
C LEU A 147 2.96 18.18 -7.35
N VAL A 148 2.30 17.06 -7.55
CA VAL A 148 1.94 16.53 -8.86
C VAL A 148 0.44 16.68 -9.09
N ALA A 149 0.01 17.14 -10.27
CA ALA A 149 -1.37 17.07 -10.71
C ALA A 149 -1.66 15.66 -11.26
N PRO A 150 -2.43 14.83 -10.55
CA PRO A 150 -2.68 13.45 -10.97
C PRO A 150 -3.72 13.37 -12.09
N TYR A 151 -3.68 12.27 -12.84
CA TYR A 151 -4.70 11.92 -13.82
C TYR A 151 -5.05 10.43 -13.73
N ALA A 152 -6.27 10.07 -14.08
CA ALA A 152 -6.73 8.68 -14.06
C ALA A 152 -5.84 7.78 -14.93
N GLY A 153 -5.40 6.66 -14.40
CA GLY A 153 -4.49 5.73 -15.06
C GLY A 153 -3.00 6.00 -14.82
N GLN A 154 -2.64 7.10 -14.15
CA GLN A 154 -1.26 7.37 -13.75
C GLN A 154 -0.85 6.43 -12.62
N SER A 155 0.39 5.94 -12.68
CA SER A 155 1.05 5.26 -11.56
C SER A 155 2.20 6.09 -11.00
N LEU A 156 2.40 6.01 -9.70
CA LEU A 156 3.44 6.70 -8.97
C LEU A 156 4.08 5.73 -7.96
N LEU A 157 5.34 5.43 -8.15
CA LEU A 157 6.12 4.69 -7.15
C LEU A 157 6.50 5.65 -6.01
N ILE A 158 6.24 5.21 -4.79
CA ILE A 158 6.58 5.92 -3.55
C ILE A 158 7.55 5.04 -2.77
N PRO A 159 8.87 5.21 -2.97
CA PRO A 159 9.88 4.49 -2.21
C PRO A 159 9.80 4.81 -0.71
N SER A 160 10.25 3.88 0.11
CA SER A 160 10.48 4.13 1.53
C SER A 160 11.30 5.40 1.76
N GLY A 161 11.06 6.10 2.88
CA GLY A 161 11.65 7.39 3.17
C GLY A 161 11.09 8.58 2.38
N THR A 162 10.11 8.39 1.50
CA THR A 162 9.51 9.47 0.71
C THR A 162 8.28 10.03 1.42
N PRO A 163 8.30 11.30 1.89
CA PRO A 163 7.09 11.96 2.40
C PRO A 163 6.01 12.04 1.31
N HIS A 164 4.78 11.65 1.65
CA HIS A 164 3.69 11.60 0.68
C HIS A 164 2.33 11.93 1.29
N ALA A 165 1.47 12.56 0.49
CA ALA A 165 0.09 12.88 0.83
C ALA A 165 -0.77 13.00 -0.44
N ALA A 166 -2.07 12.99 -0.27
CA ALA A 166 -3.04 13.20 -1.34
C ALA A 166 -4.07 14.25 -0.93
N PHE A 167 -4.48 15.08 -1.87
CA PHE A 167 -5.36 16.23 -1.63
C PHE A 167 -6.47 16.31 -2.64
N GLY A 168 -7.64 16.77 -2.20
CA GLY A 168 -8.79 17.02 -3.04
C GLY A 168 -9.59 15.75 -3.37
N ASP A 169 -10.34 15.79 -4.46
CA ASP A 169 -11.16 14.66 -4.89
C ASP A 169 -10.33 13.66 -5.70
N LEU A 170 -9.84 12.62 -5.02
CA LEU A 170 -8.88 11.67 -5.57
C LEU A 170 -9.21 10.25 -5.11
N GLU A 171 -9.13 9.29 -6.02
CA GLU A 171 -9.26 7.87 -5.71
C GLU A 171 -8.04 7.12 -6.20
N ILE A 172 -7.36 6.44 -5.29
CA ILE A 172 -6.07 5.77 -5.49
C ILE A 172 -6.20 4.30 -5.10
N LEU A 173 -5.66 3.40 -5.90
CA LEU A 173 -5.34 2.04 -5.50
C LEU A 173 -3.88 2.04 -5.02
N GLU A 174 -3.68 1.80 -3.74
CA GLU A 174 -2.35 1.61 -3.15
C GLU A 174 -2.04 0.12 -3.09
N ILE A 175 -0.88 -0.26 -3.61
CA ILE A 175 -0.30 -1.59 -3.52
C ILE A 175 1.04 -1.43 -2.83
N GLY A 176 1.29 -2.16 -1.75
CA GLY A 176 2.53 -2.05 -1.01
C GLY A 176 2.78 -3.24 -0.10
N GLU A 177 3.92 -3.24 0.55
CA GLU A 177 4.25 -4.25 1.55
C GLU A 177 3.33 -4.14 2.76
N SER A 178 3.02 -5.29 3.37
CA SER A 178 2.22 -5.37 4.59
C SER A 178 3.04 -4.90 5.79
N SER A 179 3.11 -3.59 6.01
CA SER A 179 3.74 -2.99 7.17
C SER A 179 2.80 -1.95 7.79
N PRO A 180 2.62 -1.95 9.12
CA PRO A 180 1.82 -0.93 9.81
C PRO A 180 2.54 0.41 9.95
N LEU A 181 3.83 0.49 9.60
CA LEU A 181 4.68 1.65 9.83
C LEU A 181 4.40 2.76 8.79
N ASP A 182 3.44 3.62 9.11
CA ASP A 182 3.17 4.87 8.40
C ASP A 182 3.22 6.04 9.41
N PHE A 183 4.34 6.78 9.42
CA PHE A 183 4.56 7.91 10.31
C PHE A 183 3.77 9.12 9.84
N CYS A 184 2.98 9.71 10.72
CA CYS A 184 2.27 10.96 10.46
C CYS A 184 3.20 12.15 10.72
N LEU A 185 3.58 12.87 9.67
CA LEU A 185 4.51 14.00 9.74
C LEU A 185 3.79 15.33 9.97
N CYS A 186 2.60 15.49 9.40
CA CYS A 186 1.81 16.71 9.47
C CYS A 186 0.34 16.43 9.15
N GLY A 187 -0.57 16.89 10.01
CA GLY A 187 -2.03 16.81 9.84
C GLY A 187 -2.67 18.07 9.24
N TRP A 188 -1.89 19.03 8.75
CA TRP A 188 -2.34 20.28 8.08
C TRP A 188 -3.18 21.21 8.95
N GLY A 189 -3.14 21.08 10.29
CA GLY A 189 -4.01 21.80 11.21
C GLY A 189 -5.44 21.28 11.27
N GLU A 190 -5.76 20.18 10.60
CA GLU A 190 -6.98 19.42 10.79
C GLU A 190 -6.79 18.44 11.95
N GLU A 191 -7.88 18.09 12.64
CA GLU A 191 -7.81 17.07 13.70
C GLU A 191 -7.48 15.73 13.05
N VAL A 192 -6.29 15.21 13.37
CA VAL A 192 -5.95 13.81 13.09
C VAL A 192 -6.61 12.99 14.19
N SER A 193 -7.39 11.98 13.83
CA SER A 193 -8.04 11.13 14.83
C SER A 193 -6.99 10.39 15.65
N ASP A 194 -7.30 10.09 16.92
CA ASP A 194 -6.42 9.30 17.79
C ASP A 194 -6.05 7.94 17.17
N GLU A 195 -6.89 7.43 16.26
CA GLU A 195 -6.65 6.19 15.52
C GLU A 195 -5.63 6.35 14.37
N GLU A 196 -5.46 7.58 13.86
CA GLU A 196 -4.46 7.89 12.81
C GLU A 196 -3.11 8.31 13.39
N PHE A 197 -3.10 8.76 14.65
CA PHE A 197 -1.91 9.28 15.30
C PHE A 197 -1.42 8.29 16.36
N ASP A 198 -0.36 7.54 16.03
CA ASP A 198 0.43 6.84 17.03
C ASP A 198 1.56 7.77 17.49
N PRO A 199 1.58 8.18 18.77
CA PRO A 199 2.66 9.03 19.30
C PRO A 199 4.05 8.42 19.15
N ALA A 200 4.15 7.09 19.04
CA ALA A 200 5.41 6.39 18.81
C ALA A 200 5.89 6.50 17.35
N LEU A 201 5.03 6.97 16.42
CA LEU A 201 5.35 7.17 15.02
C LEU A 201 5.34 8.67 14.67
N SER A 202 6.07 9.46 15.43
CA SER A 202 6.11 10.91 15.32
C SER A 202 7.04 11.40 14.20
N VAL A 203 6.92 12.69 13.86
CA VAL A 203 7.84 13.34 12.91
C VAL A 203 9.29 13.24 13.36
N VAL A 204 9.55 13.34 14.67
CA VAL A 204 10.91 13.29 15.23
C VAL A 204 11.56 11.93 14.99
N ASP A 205 10.78 10.85 15.14
CA ASP A 205 11.27 9.48 14.92
C ASP A 205 11.53 9.17 13.45
N ALA A 206 10.92 9.95 12.55
CA ALA A 206 11.08 9.79 11.11
C ALA A 206 12.25 10.57 10.51
N LEU A 207 12.77 11.61 11.20
CA LEU A 207 13.74 12.57 10.62
C LEU A 207 14.99 11.92 10.03
N ASP A 208 15.46 10.82 10.56
CA ASP A 208 16.73 10.20 10.15
C ASP A 208 16.60 9.20 8.99
N PHE A 209 15.38 8.83 8.60
CA PHE A 209 15.16 7.95 7.45
C PHE A 209 14.41 8.63 6.28
N ILE A 210 14.00 9.90 6.42
CA ILE A 210 13.43 10.67 5.31
C ILE A 210 14.50 10.92 4.25
N ASN A 211 14.16 10.68 3.00
CA ASN A 211 15.00 11.06 1.86
C ASN A 211 14.77 12.52 1.52
N TYR A 212 15.69 13.38 1.94
CA TYR A 212 15.64 14.84 1.75
C TYR A 212 16.08 15.33 0.35
N ALA A 213 16.50 14.44 -0.52
CA ALA A 213 16.85 14.80 -1.88
C ALA A 213 15.60 15.18 -2.70
N ARG A 214 15.81 16.02 -3.70
CA ARG A 214 14.76 16.34 -4.67
C ARG A 214 14.17 15.06 -5.26
N PHE A 215 12.86 14.93 -5.17
CA PHE A 215 12.15 13.79 -5.71
C PHE A 215 12.08 13.84 -7.24
N SER A 216 12.41 12.73 -7.86
CA SER A 216 12.21 12.52 -9.30
C SER A 216 11.13 11.47 -9.49
N THR A 217 10.01 11.88 -10.06
CA THR A 217 8.88 10.98 -10.29
C THR A 217 9.29 9.86 -11.25
N ILE A 218 9.19 8.63 -10.80
CA ILE A 218 9.37 7.45 -11.66
C ILE A 218 8.01 7.12 -12.25
N HIS A 219 7.86 7.40 -13.54
CA HIS A 219 6.66 7.04 -14.29
C HIS A 219 6.85 5.67 -14.93
N ALA A 220 5.91 4.78 -14.70
CA ALA A 220 5.83 3.56 -15.48
C ALA A 220 5.32 3.87 -16.90
N SER A 221 5.85 3.18 -17.87
CA SER A 221 5.38 3.23 -19.28
C SER A 221 4.85 1.86 -19.68
N GLY A 222 3.63 1.82 -20.23
CA GLY A 222 2.98 0.59 -20.66
C GLY A 222 2.21 -0.11 -19.56
N ASP A 223 2.10 -1.43 -19.67
CA ASP A 223 1.29 -2.25 -18.77
C ASP A 223 2.02 -2.65 -17.48
N ARG A 224 3.37 -2.63 -17.46
CA ARG A 224 4.18 -2.85 -16.26
C ARG A 224 4.24 -1.55 -15.45
N LEU A 225 3.51 -1.50 -14.33
CA LEU A 225 3.42 -0.30 -13.47
C LEU A 225 4.55 -0.22 -12.44
N ALA A 226 5.03 -1.36 -11.96
CA ALA A 226 6.21 -1.47 -11.08
C ALA A 226 6.90 -2.81 -11.25
N ALA A 227 8.21 -2.83 -11.03
CA ALA A 227 9.02 -4.04 -10.90
C ALA A 227 10.08 -3.79 -9.82
N LEU A 228 9.76 -4.18 -8.60
CA LEU A 228 10.60 -4.07 -7.42
C LEU A 228 11.03 -5.48 -6.98
N PRO A 229 12.08 -5.61 -6.19
CA PRO A 229 12.43 -6.89 -5.58
C PRO A 229 11.29 -7.51 -4.78
N GLN A 230 10.48 -6.68 -4.11
CA GLN A 230 9.39 -7.08 -3.24
C GLN A 230 8.13 -7.47 -4.02
N PHE A 231 7.81 -6.76 -5.11
CA PHE A 231 6.61 -7.05 -5.91
C PHE A 231 6.68 -6.51 -7.34
N ILE A 232 5.86 -7.10 -8.19
CA ILE A 232 5.64 -6.65 -9.56
C ILE A 232 4.16 -6.28 -9.70
N VAL A 233 3.87 -5.15 -10.34
CA VAL A 233 2.50 -4.74 -10.65
C VAL A 233 2.34 -4.57 -12.14
N ASP A 234 1.44 -5.37 -12.71
CA ASP A 234 1.04 -5.27 -14.11
C ASP A 234 -0.44 -4.87 -14.20
N LYS A 235 -0.75 -3.99 -15.14
CA LYS A 235 -2.11 -3.65 -15.54
C LYS A 235 -2.49 -4.48 -16.77
N MET A 236 -3.64 -5.13 -16.73
CA MET A 236 -4.12 -5.93 -17.85
C MET A 236 -5.53 -5.52 -18.28
N SER A 237 -5.77 -5.50 -19.57
CA SER A 237 -7.10 -5.51 -20.15
C SER A 237 -7.43 -6.96 -20.56
N LEU A 238 -8.59 -7.47 -20.10
CA LEU A 238 -8.98 -8.87 -20.29
C LEU A 238 -10.17 -9.00 -21.27
N PRO A 239 -9.97 -8.79 -22.59
CA PRO A 239 -11.00 -9.04 -23.58
C PRO A 239 -11.28 -10.54 -23.76
N GLU A 240 -10.34 -11.38 -23.39
CA GLU A 240 -10.40 -12.83 -23.43
C GLU A 240 -9.71 -13.45 -22.21
N ALA A 241 -9.82 -14.77 -22.05
CA ALA A 241 -9.22 -15.48 -20.94
C ALA A 241 -7.68 -15.47 -21.02
N VAL A 242 -7.03 -15.11 -19.93
CA VAL A 242 -5.58 -15.11 -19.78
C VAL A 242 -5.17 -16.14 -18.74
N ARG A 243 -4.09 -16.87 -19.00
CA ARG A 243 -3.52 -17.82 -18.06
C ARG A 243 -2.37 -17.18 -17.30
N VAL A 244 -2.52 -17.07 -15.99
CA VAL A 244 -1.46 -16.66 -15.06
C VAL A 244 -0.84 -17.93 -14.47
N ARG A 245 0.48 -17.98 -14.36
CA ARG A 245 1.22 -19.09 -13.73
C ARG A 245 1.92 -18.58 -12.49
N CYS A 246 1.69 -19.25 -11.38
CA CYS A 246 2.50 -19.11 -10.17
C CYS A 246 3.64 -20.15 -10.19
N GLY A 247 4.77 -19.83 -9.60
CA GLY A 247 5.97 -20.67 -9.53
C GLY A 247 6.95 -20.09 -8.52
N GLU A 248 8.19 -20.55 -8.48
CA GLU A 248 9.20 -20.11 -7.51
C GLU A 248 9.43 -18.59 -7.52
N ASP A 249 9.52 -18.00 -8.72
CA ASP A 249 9.74 -16.54 -8.87
C ASP A 249 8.46 -15.70 -8.79
N ASN A 250 7.29 -16.34 -8.84
CA ASN A 250 5.98 -15.71 -8.74
C ASN A 250 5.05 -16.64 -7.93
N PRO A 251 5.26 -16.72 -6.61
CA PRO A 251 4.61 -17.73 -5.78
C PRO A 251 3.12 -17.52 -5.61
N PHE A 252 2.65 -16.27 -5.68
CA PHE A 252 1.22 -15.93 -5.63
C PHE A 252 0.90 -14.74 -6.55
N THR A 253 -0.37 -14.55 -6.84
CA THR A 253 -0.86 -13.42 -7.64
C THR A 253 -2.10 -12.83 -7.00
N ILE A 254 -2.09 -11.51 -6.79
CA ILE A 254 -3.25 -10.75 -6.35
C ILE A 254 -3.89 -10.10 -7.57
N CYS A 255 -5.18 -10.37 -7.78
CA CYS A 255 -5.94 -9.80 -8.87
C CYS A 255 -6.93 -8.77 -8.34
N CYS A 256 -6.73 -7.49 -8.68
CA CYS A 256 -7.63 -6.39 -8.32
C CYS A 256 -8.44 -5.92 -9.54
N CYS A 257 -9.77 -6.00 -9.46
CA CYS A 257 -10.65 -5.52 -10.52
C CYS A 257 -10.88 -4.01 -10.41
N VAL A 258 -10.28 -3.23 -11.30
CA VAL A 258 -10.44 -1.77 -11.31
C VAL A 258 -11.60 -1.31 -12.19
N SER A 259 -12.04 -2.13 -13.13
CA SER A 259 -13.18 -1.83 -14.02
C SER A 259 -13.75 -3.11 -14.62
N GLY A 260 -15.08 -3.21 -14.74
CA GLY A 260 -15.75 -4.38 -15.29
C GLY A 260 -15.89 -5.52 -14.27
N ALA A 261 -15.75 -6.76 -14.73
CA ALA A 261 -15.78 -7.96 -13.91
C ALA A 261 -14.99 -9.09 -14.57
N PHE A 262 -14.36 -9.95 -13.76
CA PHE A 262 -13.70 -11.17 -14.22
C PHE A 262 -13.91 -12.30 -13.22
N SER A 263 -13.62 -13.52 -13.64
CA SER A 263 -13.56 -14.70 -12.77
C SER A 263 -12.16 -15.31 -12.79
N VAL A 264 -11.76 -15.89 -11.68
CA VAL A 264 -10.50 -16.65 -11.55
C VAL A 264 -10.86 -18.12 -11.34
N GLN A 265 -10.22 -18.99 -12.08
CA GLN A 265 -10.38 -20.43 -11.94
C GLN A 265 -9.00 -21.09 -11.95
N THR A 266 -8.82 -22.09 -11.10
CA THR A 266 -7.65 -22.98 -11.17
C THR A 266 -7.82 -23.99 -12.29
N LEU A 267 -6.72 -24.57 -12.77
CA LEU A 267 -6.76 -25.57 -13.86
C LEU A 267 -7.51 -26.85 -13.48
N ASP A 268 -7.60 -27.14 -12.19
CA ASP A 268 -8.32 -28.27 -11.62
C ASP A 268 -9.79 -27.97 -11.26
N GLY A 269 -10.29 -26.79 -11.67
CA GLY A 269 -11.68 -26.38 -11.57
C GLY A 269 -12.13 -25.81 -10.23
N ALA A 270 -11.24 -25.57 -9.27
CA ALA A 270 -11.55 -24.80 -8.06
C ALA A 270 -11.77 -23.31 -8.43
N ALA A 271 -12.88 -22.71 -7.99
CA ALA A 271 -13.27 -21.33 -8.29
C ALA A 271 -13.79 -20.59 -7.04
#